data_5b63b78e414b958f6477f916e2fec85c
#
_entry.id   5b63b78e414b958f6477f916e2fec85c
#
_cell.length_a   1.000
_cell.length_b   1.000
_cell.length_c   1.000
_cell.angle_alpha   90.00
_cell.angle_beta   90.00
_cell.angle_gamma   90.00
#
_symmetry.space_group_name_H-M   'P 1'
#
loop_
_entity.id
_entity.type
_entity.pdbx_description
1 polymer ?
#
loop_
_entity_poly.entity_id
_entity_poly.type
_entity_poly.pdbx_seq_one_letter_code
_entity_poly.pdbx_strand_id
1 'polypeptide(L)'
;RNIKGKNYSKWRLDVLFSKKKYSNLEFVKNGGWHFTCLKSPEELEKKLQNFAHHYEFEESGLKINDIKKLINEKRVMYDHNIDRKGYKWSGKSKLKKISNELLPNYLSSNLSKYKGWLD
;
A
#
# COMPACT_ATOMS: atom_id res chain seq x y z
N ARG A 1 -20.97 11.10 5.64
CA ARG A 1 -20.45 10.89 7.02
C ARG A 1 -19.46 12.00 7.33
N ASN A 2 -19.83 12.89 8.25
CA ASN A 2 -18.96 14.01 8.65
C ASN A 2 -17.82 13.44 9.51
N ILE A 3 -16.56 13.73 9.14
CA ILE A 3 -15.44 13.46 10.02
C ILE A 3 -15.42 14.59 11.08
N LYS A 4 -16.23 14.43 12.12
CA LYS A 4 -16.09 15.21 13.34
C LYS A 4 -14.96 14.59 14.15
N GLY A 5 -13.98 15.41 14.53
CA GLY A 5 -13.02 15.01 15.56
C GLY A 5 -11.63 14.60 15.08
N LYS A 6 -11.20 14.91 13.87
CA LYS A 6 -9.76 14.97 13.64
C LYS A 6 -9.19 16.12 14.47
N ASN A 7 -8.40 15.78 15.48
CA ASN A 7 -7.57 16.75 16.19
C ASN A 7 -6.55 17.34 15.23
N TYR A 8 -6.90 18.44 14.59
CA TYR A 8 -5.94 19.24 13.84
C TYR A 8 -4.97 19.89 14.82
N SER A 9 -3.71 19.96 14.46
CA SER A 9 -2.72 20.68 15.26
C SER A 9 -3.22 22.10 15.55
N LYS A 10 -3.15 22.53 16.80
CA LYS A 10 -3.69 23.83 17.27
C LYS A 10 -3.12 25.05 16.53
N TRP A 11 -1.98 24.89 15.83
CA TRP A 11 -1.32 25.94 15.04
C TRP A 11 -1.82 26.05 13.59
N ARG A 12 -2.75 25.19 13.16
CA ARG A 12 -3.39 25.28 11.84
C ARG A 12 -4.57 26.23 11.86
N LEU A 13 -4.27 27.54 11.84
CA LEU A 13 -5.27 28.61 11.82
C LEU A 13 -6.17 28.57 10.58
N ASP A 14 -5.64 28.10 9.45
CA ASP A 14 -6.40 27.89 8.22
C ASP A 14 -7.65 27.00 8.43
N VAL A 15 -7.56 26.02 9.33
CA VAL A 15 -8.68 25.13 9.66
C VAL A 15 -9.71 25.83 10.54
N LEU A 16 -9.26 26.72 11.42
CA LEU A 16 -10.17 27.47 12.33
C LEU A 16 -11.09 28.42 11.56
N PHE A 17 -10.60 29.06 10.51
CA PHE A 17 -11.34 30.04 9.71
C PHE A 17 -11.97 29.46 8.45
N SER A 18 -11.72 28.19 8.12
CA SER A 18 -12.31 27.54 6.97
C SER A 18 -13.80 27.30 7.13
N LYS A 19 -14.59 27.81 6.19
CA LYS A 19 -16.02 27.49 6.08
C LYS A 19 -16.27 25.99 5.79
N LYS A 20 -15.27 25.26 5.24
CA LYS A 20 -15.31 23.83 4.90
C LYS A 20 -14.63 22.97 5.97
N LYS A 21 -14.86 23.24 7.23
CA LYS A 21 -14.30 22.44 8.35
C LYS A 21 -14.66 20.95 8.29
N TYR A 22 -15.74 20.63 7.61
CA TYR A 22 -16.26 19.27 7.50
C TYR A 22 -16.48 18.96 6.02
N SER A 23 -15.82 17.93 5.52
CA SER A 23 -16.12 17.38 4.20
C SER A 23 -17.05 16.20 4.36
N ASN A 24 -18.12 16.15 3.56
CA ASN A 24 -18.90 14.94 3.42
C ASN A 24 -18.01 13.93 2.67
N LEU A 25 -17.69 12.81 3.34
CA LEU A 25 -16.96 11.72 2.73
C LEU A 25 -17.93 10.58 2.44
N GLU A 26 -17.97 10.20 1.20
CA GLU A 26 -18.64 8.99 0.76
C GLU A 26 -17.57 7.88 0.57
N PHE A 27 -17.78 6.75 1.25
CA PHE A 27 -16.90 5.59 1.14
C PHE A 27 -17.47 4.63 0.11
N VAL A 28 -16.81 4.53 -1.03
CA VAL A 28 -17.14 3.51 -2.03
C VAL A 28 -16.41 2.23 -1.66
N LYS A 29 -17.18 1.21 -1.26
CA LYS A 29 -16.62 -0.10 -0.92
C LYS A 29 -16.04 -0.73 -2.18
N ASN A 30 -14.79 -1.20 -2.11
CA ASN A 30 -14.05 -1.75 -3.25
C ASN A 30 -13.91 -0.77 -4.43
N GLY A 31 -13.89 0.55 -4.14
CA GLY A 31 -13.88 1.59 -5.16
C GLY A 31 -12.55 1.79 -5.90
N GLY A 32 -11.52 1.01 -5.58
CA GLY A 32 -10.22 1.14 -6.24
C GLY A 32 -9.26 0.01 -5.94
N TRP A 33 -8.28 -0.13 -6.83
CA TRP A 33 -7.20 -1.12 -6.76
C TRP A 33 -5.85 -0.43 -6.92
N HIS A 34 -4.86 -0.96 -6.23
CA HIS A 34 -3.51 -0.41 -6.24
C HIS A 34 -2.49 -1.49 -6.61
N PHE A 35 -2.04 -1.49 -7.86
CA PHE A 35 -1.16 -2.52 -8.43
C PHE A 35 0.32 -2.14 -8.48
N THR A 36 0.76 -1.14 -7.74
CA THR A 36 2.12 -0.59 -7.86
C THR A 36 3.24 -1.54 -7.48
N CYS A 37 2.95 -2.61 -6.76
CA CYS A 37 3.92 -3.62 -6.34
C CYS A 37 3.85 -4.91 -7.17
N LEU A 38 3.02 -4.96 -8.22
CA LEU A 38 3.06 -6.02 -9.22
C LEU A 38 4.21 -5.75 -10.18
N LYS A 39 5.39 -6.23 -9.84
CA LYS A 39 6.65 -6.03 -10.55
C LYS A 39 7.56 -7.23 -10.35
N SER A 40 8.51 -7.44 -11.28
CA SER A 40 9.58 -8.39 -11.01
C SER A 40 10.38 -7.99 -9.78
N PRO A 41 11.08 -8.92 -9.11
CA PRO A 41 11.91 -8.57 -7.95
C PRO A 41 12.91 -7.45 -8.25
N GLU A 42 13.51 -7.45 -9.44
CA GLU A 42 14.49 -6.47 -9.90
C GLU A 42 13.85 -5.08 -10.11
N GLU A 43 12.69 -5.03 -10.75
CA GLU A 43 11.93 -3.78 -10.92
C GLU A 43 11.42 -3.24 -9.60
N LEU A 44 11.10 -4.12 -8.65
CA LEU A 44 10.63 -3.75 -7.34
C LEU A 44 11.76 -3.14 -6.49
N GLU A 45 12.96 -3.76 -6.51
CA GLU A 45 14.15 -3.21 -5.88
C GLU A 45 14.46 -1.81 -6.43
N LYS A 46 14.53 -1.67 -7.76
CA LYS A 46 14.74 -0.37 -8.41
C LYS A 46 13.68 0.66 -8.03
N LYS A 47 12.42 0.25 -7.92
CA LYS A 47 11.34 1.13 -7.47
C LYS A 47 11.57 1.60 -6.03
N LEU A 48 11.96 0.70 -5.13
CA LEU A 48 12.18 1.01 -3.72
C LEU A 48 13.36 1.95 -3.51
N GLN A 49 14.42 1.80 -4.32
CA GLN A 49 15.59 2.70 -4.34
C GLN A 49 15.24 4.12 -4.83
N ASN A 50 14.21 4.27 -5.68
CA ASN A 50 13.79 5.55 -6.24
C ASN A 50 12.49 6.10 -5.61
N PHE A 51 12.05 5.51 -4.52
CA PHE A 51 10.82 5.90 -3.82
C PHE A 51 11.07 7.04 -2.84
N ALA A 52 10.02 7.79 -2.48
CA ALA A 52 10.13 8.90 -1.52
C ALA A 52 10.68 8.50 -0.14
N HIS A 53 10.55 7.22 0.22
CA HIS A 53 11.07 6.63 1.46
C HIS A 53 12.27 5.72 1.21
N HIS A 54 13.11 6.01 0.20
CA HIS A 54 14.29 5.19 -0.14
C HIS A 54 15.26 5.03 1.03
N TYR A 55 15.42 6.06 1.87
CA TYR A 55 16.24 5.97 3.08
C TYR A 55 15.77 4.89 4.05
N GLU A 56 14.45 4.77 4.26
CA GLU A 56 13.90 3.69 5.10
C GLU A 56 14.17 2.31 4.49
N PHE A 57 14.16 2.20 3.16
CA PHE A 57 14.51 0.98 2.46
C PHE A 57 16.00 0.63 2.62
N GLU A 58 16.89 1.61 2.46
CA GLU A 58 18.33 1.46 2.68
C GLU A 58 18.64 1.05 4.12
N GLU A 59 18.03 1.70 5.11
CA GLU A 59 18.16 1.35 6.54
C GLU A 59 17.61 -0.05 6.85
N SER A 60 16.62 -0.54 6.11
CA SER A 60 16.08 -1.88 6.29
C SER A 60 17.10 -2.97 5.97
N GLY A 61 18.13 -2.66 5.17
CA GLY A 61 19.15 -3.60 4.73
C GLY A 61 18.66 -4.68 3.76
N LEU A 62 17.40 -4.61 3.32
CA LEU A 62 16.82 -5.58 2.39
C LEU A 62 17.49 -5.50 1.02
N LYS A 63 17.87 -6.66 0.49
CA LYS A 63 18.48 -6.83 -0.82
C LYS A 63 17.59 -7.66 -1.73
N ILE A 64 17.95 -7.76 -3.00
CA ILE A 64 17.22 -8.51 -4.03
C ILE A 64 16.85 -9.93 -3.59
N ASN A 65 17.74 -10.63 -2.89
CA ASN A 65 17.49 -11.99 -2.41
C ASN A 65 16.40 -12.03 -1.33
N ASP A 66 16.36 -11.03 -0.46
CA ASP A 66 15.32 -10.90 0.57
C ASP A 66 13.97 -10.58 -0.06
N ILE A 67 13.97 -9.71 -1.08
CA ILE A 67 12.78 -9.38 -1.87
C ILE A 67 12.23 -10.65 -2.53
N LYS A 68 13.08 -11.43 -3.20
CA LYS A 68 12.71 -12.72 -3.83
C LYS A 68 12.10 -13.68 -2.81
N LYS A 69 12.72 -13.79 -1.62
CA LYS A 69 12.23 -14.62 -0.53
C LYS A 69 10.84 -14.16 -0.05
N LEU A 70 10.67 -12.86 0.20
CA LEU A 70 9.39 -12.31 0.67
C LEU A 70 8.26 -12.51 -0.35
N ILE A 71 8.55 -12.36 -1.64
CA ILE A 71 7.59 -12.64 -2.72
C ILE A 71 7.19 -14.11 -2.71
N ASN A 72 8.17 -15.03 -2.66
CA ASN A 72 7.90 -16.48 -2.65
C ASN A 72 7.10 -16.91 -1.41
N GLU A 73 7.38 -16.30 -0.26
CA GLU A 73 6.66 -16.58 0.99
C GLU A 73 5.32 -15.84 1.10
N LYS A 74 4.93 -15.06 0.07
CA LYS A 74 3.71 -14.22 0.07
C LYS A 74 3.64 -13.29 1.28
N ARG A 75 4.73 -12.59 1.55
CA ARG A 75 4.84 -11.66 2.67
C ARG A 75 4.85 -10.22 2.20
N VAL A 76 4.36 -9.35 3.07
CA VAL A 76 4.37 -7.90 2.87
C VAL A 76 5.77 -7.38 3.14
N MET A 77 6.36 -6.64 2.19
CA MET A 77 7.66 -6.00 2.40
C MET A 77 7.56 -4.80 3.33
N TYR A 78 6.61 -3.91 3.09
CA TYR A 78 6.35 -2.72 3.88
C TYR A 78 4.93 -2.78 4.43
N ASP A 79 4.79 -2.92 5.73
CA ASP A 79 3.48 -3.10 6.38
C ASP A 79 2.91 -1.77 6.84
N HIS A 80 1.91 -1.30 6.13
CA HIS A 80 1.18 -0.07 6.45
C HIS A 80 0.30 -0.18 7.70
N ASN A 81 0.02 -1.40 8.19
CA ASN A 81 -0.81 -1.61 9.37
C ASN A 81 -0.02 -1.47 10.68
N ILE A 82 1.32 -1.47 10.60
CA ILE A 82 2.16 -1.25 11.76
C ILE A 82 2.12 0.23 12.15
N ASP A 83 2.00 0.49 13.44
CA ASP A 83 2.00 1.83 14.00
C ASP A 83 3.23 2.65 13.56
N ARG A 84 3.08 3.98 13.57
CA ARG A 84 4.12 4.93 13.12
C ARG A 84 5.47 4.73 13.81
N LYS A 85 5.48 4.21 15.03
CA LYS A 85 6.70 3.91 15.81
C LYS A 85 7.27 2.51 15.59
N GLY A 86 6.53 1.64 14.89
CA GLY A 86 6.93 0.25 14.66
C GLY A 86 7.77 0.08 13.40
N TYR A 87 8.57 -1.00 13.37
CA TYR A 87 9.41 -1.34 12.22
C TYR A 87 8.58 -1.98 11.10
N LYS A 88 8.33 -1.23 10.04
CA LYS A 88 7.42 -1.59 8.95
C LYS A 88 8.01 -2.56 7.93
N TRP A 89 9.32 -2.70 7.88
CA TRP A 89 10.07 -3.57 6.95
C TRP A 89 10.33 -4.97 7.49
N SER A 90 9.54 -5.42 8.46
CA SER A 90 9.77 -6.68 9.18
C SER A 90 9.53 -7.94 8.35
N GLY A 91 8.80 -7.86 7.24
CA GLY A 91 8.39 -9.02 6.43
C GLY A 91 7.54 -10.05 7.20
N LYS A 92 6.95 -9.68 8.34
CA LYS A 92 6.19 -10.63 9.19
C LYS A 92 4.78 -10.89 8.70
N SER A 93 4.14 -9.88 8.14
CA SER A 93 2.74 -9.97 7.71
C SER A 93 2.62 -10.74 6.40
N LYS A 94 1.67 -11.68 6.34
CA LYS A 94 1.37 -12.46 5.14
C LYS A 94 0.34 -11.76 4.27
N LEU A 95 0.49 -11.88 2.96
CA LEU A 95 -0.53 -11.50 1.99
C LEU A 95 -1.72 -12.46 2.09
N LYS A 96 -2.91 -11.92 1.86
CA LYS A 96 -4.14 -12.70 1.82
C LYS A 96 -4.57 -12.89 0.37
N LYS A 97 -4.81 -14.15 -0.02
CA LYS A 97 -5.40 -14.45 -1.32
C LYS A 97 -6.84 -13.94 -1.37
N ILE A 98 -7.20 -13.34 -2.47
CA ILE A 98 -8.56 -12.85 -2.74
C ILE A 98 -9.19 -13.62 -3.90
N SER A 99 -10.51 -13.65 -3.96
CA SER A 99 -11.22 -14.22 -5.11
C SER A 99 -11.02 -13.37 -6.36
N ASN A 100 -10.88 -14.03 -7.50
CA ASN A 100 -10.77 -13.37 -8.81
C ASN A 100 -11.99 -12.51 -9.16
N GLU A 101 -13.15 -12.83 -8.59
CA GLU A 101 -14.40 -12.07 -8.75
C GLU A 101 -14.32 -10.66 -8.14
N LEU A 102 -13.44 -10.47 -7.17
CA LEU A 102 -13.21 -9.17 -6.54
C LEU A 102 -12.28 -8.27 -7.35
N LEU A 103 -11.62 -8.79 -8.37
CA LEU A 103 -10.76 -8.00 -9.26
C LEU A 103 -11.60 -7.05 -10.14
N PRO A 104 -10.99 -5.96 -10.64
CA PRO A 104 -11.64 -5.13 -11.65
C PRO A 104 -12.16 -5.98 -12.82
N ASN A 105 -13.33 -5.64 -13.34
CA ASN A 105 -14.01 -6.42 -14.41
C ASN A 105 -13.07 -6.72 -15.59
N TYR A 106 -12.24 -5.77 -16.01
CA TYR A 106 -11.29 -5.99 -17.08
C TYR A 106 -10.27 -7.09 -16.75
N LEU A 107 -9.76 -7.14 -15.53
CA LEU A 107 -8.80 -8.17 -15.12
C LEU A 107 -9.48 -9.53 -14.99
N SER A 108 -10.63 -9.60 -14.32
CA SER A 108 -11.37 -10.85 -14.17
C SER A 108 -11.78 -11.47 -15.51
N SER A 109 -12.10 -10.64 -16.52
CA SER A 109 -12.44 -11.10 -17.88
C SER A 109 -11.21 -11.47 -18.74
N ASN A 110 -10.00 -11.12 -18.33
CA ASN A 110 -8.78 -11.31 -19.09
C ASN A 110 -7.67 -12.03 -18.30
N LEU A 111 -8.02 -12.88 -17.35
CA LEU A 111 -7.05 -13.56 -16.46
C LEU A 111 -5.96 -14.31 -17.20
N SER A 112 -6.26 -14.87 -18.39
CA SER A 112 -5.30 -15.58 -19.22
C SER A 112 -4.09 -14.72 -19.64
N LYS A 113 -4.28 -13.41 -19.81
CA LYS A 113 -3.21 -12.45 -20.14
C LYS A 113 -2.27 -12.18 -18.96
N TYR A 114 -2.73 -12.46 -17.75
CA TYR A 114 -2.05 -12.12 -16.51
C TYR A 114 -1.60 -13.33 -15.70
N LYS A 115 -1.54 -14.52 -16.34
CA LYS A 115 -1.16 -15.78 -15.67
C LYS A 115 0.15 -15.69 -14.87
N GLY A 116 1.13 -14.94 -15.34
CA GLY A 116 2.40 -14.76 -14.64
C GLY A 116 2.32 -13.93 -13.34
N TRP A 117 1.15 -13.34 -13.07
CA TRP A 117 0.89 -12.52 -11.87
C TRP A 117 -0.18 -13.10 -10.94
N LEU A 118 -0.72 -14.25 -11.33
CA LEU A 118 -1.75 -14.97 -10.58
C LEU A 118 -1.13 -16.18 -9.89
N ASP A 119 -1.54 -16.45 -8.66
CA ASP A 119 -1.17 -17.64 -7.88
C ASP A 119 -2.22 -18.75 -7.96
#